data_a5c45d97b8d6af2799a97568698004f7
#
_entry.id   a5c45d97b8d6af2799a97568698004f7
#
_cell.length_a   1.000
_cell.length_b   1.000
_cell.length_c   1.000
_cell.angle_alpha   90.00
_cell.angle_beta   90.00
_cell.angle_gamma   90.00
#
_symmetry.space_group_name_H-M   'P 1'
#
loop_
_entity.id
_entity.type
_entity.pdbx_description
1 polymer ?
#
loop_
_entity_poly.entity_id
_entity_poly.type
_entity_poly.pdbx_seq_one_letter_code
_entity_poly.pdbx_strand_id
1 'polypeptide(L)'
;ALSNEEFQLKSGYIEDGWTGEPIQQYTHRIFEGGEVGNFYGFKTIDIDSEGRWIIEDKNGNPKPISEQQAEDKKIIGNGLPKHLLSWDNSFTFKNFDLGITMRGAFDYDILNYPRMFYECPVNLTRGNLLATAYEPKYGKTVLNDQQELQYVSYFIERGNFWKIDNITIGYTLKL
;
A
#
# COMPACT_ATOMS: atom_id res chain seq x y z
N ALA A 1 9.68 15.14 15.66
CA ALA A 1 10.66 14.23 16.23
C ALA A 1 10.21 13.88 17.64
N LEU A 2 9.87 12.61 17.87
CA LEU A 2 9.58 12.11 19.21
C LEU A 2 10.93 11.89 19.90
N SER A 3 11.42 12.91 20.59
CA SER A 3 12.63 12.84 21.40
C SER A 3 12.22 12.70 22.87
N ASN A 4 11.62 11.58 23.24
CA ASN A 4 11.28 11.36 24.63
C ASN A 4 12.00 10.11 25.14
N GLU A 5 12.57 10.14 26.34
CA GLU A 5 13.21 9.00 26.99
C GLU A 5 12.28 7.78 27.10
N GLU A 6 10.96 8.01 27.12
CA GLU A 6 9.92 6.98 27.03
C GLU A 6 9.91 6.22 25.69
N PHE A 7 10.52 6.77 24.63
CA PHE A 7 10.58 6.19 23.30
C PHE A 7 11.87 5.40 23.04
N GLN A 8 12.77 5.31 23.99
CA GLN A 8 13.92 4.43 23.92
C GLN A 8 13.48 2.99 24.16
N LEU A 9 12.91 2.41 23.11
CA LEU A 9 12.56 1.01 23.13
C LEU A 9 13.82 0.15 23.14
N LYS A 10 13.82 -0.89 23.95
CA LYS A 10 14.91 -1.89 24.00
C LYS A 10 15.20 -2.53 22.63
N SER A 11 14.24 -2.46 21.69
CA SER A 11 14.34 -2.99 20.33
C SER A 11 14.78 -1.98 19.29
N GLY A 12 14.80 -0.65 19.60
CA GLY A 12 15.10 0.41 18.64
C GLY A 12 14.01 0.71 17.61
N TYR A 13 12.82 0.10 17.73
CA TYR A 13 11.68 0.31 16.85
C TYR A 13 10.34 0.05 17.53
N ILE A 14 9.26 0.57 16.95
CA ILE A 14 7.85 0.26 17.27
C ILE A 14 7.22 -0.45 16.08
N GLU A 15 6.39 -1.44 16.35
CA GLU A 15 5.55 -2.07 15.36
C GLU A 15 4.09 -1.66 15.55
N ASP A 16 3.36 -1.42 14.44
CA ASP A 16 1.96 -1.03 14.42
C ASP A 16 1.24 -1.63 13.21
N GLY A 17 -0.10 -1.48 13.16
CA GLY A 17 -0.90 -1.97 12.06
C GLY A 17 -1.04 -3.49 12.05
N TRP A 18 -1.50 -4.07 13.18
CA TRP A 18 -1.72 -5.51 13.28
C TRP A 18 -2.77 -6.01 12.28
N THR A 19 -2.42 -7.01 11.47
CA THR A 19 -3.28 -7.55 10.40
C THR A 19 -4.42 -8.45 10.92
N GLY A 20 -4.34 -8.93 12.15
CA GLY A 20 -5.27 -9.93 12.68
C GLY A 20 -5.09 -11.32 12.06
N GLU A 21 -6.04 -12.20 12.36
CA GLU A 21 -6.11 -13.55 11.81
C GLU A 21 -6.42 -13.53 10.30
N PRO A 22 -5.87 -14.44 9.50
CA PRO A 22 -4.88 -15.49 9.85
C PRO A 22 -3.42 -15.05 9.67
N ILE A 23 -3.15 -13.81 9.24
CA ILE A 23 -1.81 -13.36 8.85
C ILE A 23 -0.93 -13.10 10.08
N GLN A 24 -1.50 -12.48 11.13
CA GLN A 24 -0.84 -12.21 12.42
C GLN A 24 0.51 -11.49 12.29
N GLN A 25 0.57 -10.41 11.51
CA GLN A 25 1.78 -9.62 11.31
C GLN A 25 1.50 -8.13 11.52
N TYR A 26 2.53 -7.40 11.95
CA TYR A 26 2.51 -5.94 11.91
C TYR A 26 2.90 -5.46 10.51
N THR A 27 2.18 -4.45 10.01
CA THR A 27 2.42 -3.90 8.66
C THR A 27 3.39 -2.74 8.67
N HIS A 28 3.51 -2.05 9.79
CA HIS A 28 4.35 -0.87 9.92
C HIS A 28 5.45 -1.08 10.95
N ARG A 29 6.60 -0.45 10.71
CA ARG A 29 7.68 -0.37 11.68
C ARG A 29 8.27 1.04 11.66
N ILE A 30 8.32 1.66 12.83
CA ILE A 30 8.87 2.99 13.05
C ILE A 30 10.21 2.83 13.77
N PHE A 31 11.28 3.28 13.13
CA PHE A 31 12.63 3.30 13.69
C PHE A 31 12.92 4.69 14.28
N GLU A 32 13.79 4.75 15.26
CA GLU A 32 14.30 6.02 15.76
C GLU A 32 15.03 6.79 14.64
N GLY A 33 14.62 8.05 14.40
CA GLY A 33 15.12 8.86 13.29
C GLY A 33 14.60 8.48 11.90
N GLY A 34 13.76 7.45 11.79
CA GLY A 34 13.13 7.02 10.54
C GLY A 34 11.84 7.76 10.19
N GLU A 35 11.35 7.53 9.00
CA GLU A 35 10.07 8.08 8.53
C GLU A 35 8.90 7.34 9.19
N VAL A 36 7.86 8.09 9.56
CA VAL A 36 6.57 7.54 10.00
C VAL A 36 5.80 7.04 8.78
N GLY A 37 5.00 5.97 8.97
CA GLY A 37 4.16 5.40 7.90
C GLY A 37 4.87 4.39 7.00
N ASN A 38 6.09 3.97 7.34
CA ASN A 38 6.80 2.94 6.59
C ASN A 38 6.11 1.59 6.71
N PHE A 39 5.73 1.01 5.58
CA PHE A 39 5.39 -0.40 5.47
C PHE A 39 6.66 -1.25 5.60
N TYR A 40 6.63 -2.25 6.48
CA TYR A 40 7.78 -3.09 6.78
C TYR A 40 7.43 -4.56 6.66
N GLY A 41 7.98 -5.22 5.66
CA GLY A 41 7.62 -6.60 5.33
C GLY A 41 8.58 -7.23 4.32
N PHE A 42 8.14 -8.34 3.71
CA PHE A 42 8.91 -9.04 2.70
C PHE A 42 8.72 -8.41 1.32
N LYS A 43 9.83 -8.13 0.66
CA LYS A 43 9.81 -7.61 -0.71
C LYS A 43 9.75 -8.77 -1.69
N THR A 44 8.62 -8.93 -2.38
CA THR A 44 8.49 -9.91 -3.48
C THR A 44 9.14 -9.37 -4.74
N ILE A 45 9.82 -10.23 -5.44
CA ILE A 45 10.46 -9.93 -6.73
C ILE A 45 9.96 -10.82 -7.85
N ASP A 46 9.38 -11.98 -7.52
CA ASP A 46 8.92 -12.96 -8.50
C ASP A 46 7.98 -14.00 -7.87
N ILE A 47 7.59 -14.97 -8.66
CA ILE A 47 6.86 -16.19 -8.27
C ILE A 47 7.54 -17.41 -8.91
N ASP A 48 7.58 -18.53 -8.20
CA ASP A 48 8.12 -19.78 -8.73
C ASP A 48 7.11 -20.51 -9.63
N SER A 49 7.54 -21.63 -10.24
CA SER A 49 6.68 -22.43 -11.12
C SER A 49 5.50 -23.10 -10.42
N GLU A 50 5.53 -23.18 -9.10
CA GLU A 50 4.46 -23.74 -8.26
C GLU A 50 3.53 -22.68 -7.69
N GLY A 51 3.73 -21.40 -8.04
CA GLY A 51 2.88 -20.30 -7.59
C GLY A 51 3.20 -19.79 -6.19
N ARG A 52 4.43 -19.96 -5.71
CA ARG A 52 4.88 -19.44 -4.41
C ARG A 52 5.74 -18.20 -4.59
N TRP A 53 5.64 -17.27 -3.64
CA TRP A 53 6.41 -16.03 -3.68
C TRP A 53 7.92 -16.26 -3.59
N ILE A 54 8.65 -15.54 -4.44
CA ILE A 54 10.10 -15.35 -4.31
C ILE A 54 10.31 -13.95 -3.77
N ILE A 55 11.00 -13.87 -2.64
CA ILE A 55 11.32 -12.64 -1.94
C ILE A 55 12.78 -12.28 -2.11
N GLU A 56 13.11 -11.04 -1.81
CA GLU A 56 14.48 -10.55 -1.71
C GLU A 56 14.99 -10.75 -0.28
N ASP A 57 16.08 -11.50 -0.10
CA ASP A 57 16.73 -11.66 1.19
C ASP A 57 17.36 -10.35 1.69
N LYS A 58 17.99 -10.37 2.88
CA LYS A 58 18.68 -9.21 3.45
C LYS A 58 19.81 -8.66 2.58
N ASN A 59 20.40 -9.48 1.72
CA ASN A 59 21.52 -9.13 0.83
C ASN A 59 21.06 -8.74 -0.58
N GLY A 60 19.75 -8.83 -0.87
CA GLY A 60 19.19 -8.52 -2.19
C GLY A 60 19.08 -9.72 -3.14
N ASN A 61 19.34 -10.96 -2.67
CA ASN A 61 19.25 -12.15 -3.50
C ASN A 61 17.85 -12.75 -3.49
N PRO A 62 17.43 -13.42 -4.60
CA PRO A 62 16.19 -14.17 -4.66
C PRO A 62 16.18 -15.34 -3.65
N LYS A 63 15.07 -15.48 -2.92
CA LYS A 63 14.87 -16.50 -1.91
C LYS A 63 13.41 -16.96 -1.89
N PRO A 64 13.12 -18.29 -1.83
CA PRO A 64 11.75 -18.74 -1.62
C PRO A 64 11.16 -18.24 -0.31
N ILE A 65 9.89 -17.84 -0.32
CA ILE A 65 9.23 -17.32 0.89
C ILE A 65 9.15 -18.37 2.02
N SER A 66 9.16 -19.64 1.69
CA SER A 66 9.21 -20.74 2.67
C SER A 66 10.48 -20.72 3.54
N GLU A 67 11.53 -20.05 3.08
CA GLU A 67 12.80 -19.89 3.79
C GLU A 67 12.96 -18.52 4.44
N GLN A 68 11.87 -17.74 4.52
CA GLN A 68 11.87 -16.38 5.07
C GLN A 68 12.43 -16.32 6.48
N GLN A 69 13.14 -15.24 6.78
CA GLN A 69 13.66 -14.94 8.11
C GLN A 69 13.26 -13.49 8.48
N ALA A 70 13.19 -13.20 9.78
CA ALA A 70 12.82 -11.87 10.24
C ALA A 70 13.74 -10.75 9.70
N GLU A 71 15.00 -11.07 9.44
CA GLU A 71 16.02 -10.16 8.91
C GLU A 71 15.90 -9.91 7.39
N ASP A 72 15.07 -10.68 6.68
CA ASP A 72 14.77 -10.44 5.26
C ASP A 72 13.71 -9.35 5.07
N LYS A 73 13.03 -8.96 6.16
CA LYS A 73 12.08 -7.85 6.12
C LYS A 73 12.80 -6.52 5.94
N LYS A 74 12.19 -5.65 5.14
CA LYS A 74 12.69 -4.31 4.85
C LYS A 74 11.54 -3.33 4.64
N ILE A 75 11.85 -2.04 4.49
CA ILE A 75 10.84 -1.04 4.10
C ILE A 75 10.41 -1.36 2.67
N ILE A 76 9.10 -1.57 2.47
CA ILE A 76 8.49 -1.96 1.21
C ILE A 76 7.55 -0.90 0.63
N GLY A 77 7.43 0.25 1.29
CA GLY A 77 6.65 1.40 0.88
C GLY A 77 6.42 2.36 2.03
N ASN A 78 5.74 3.48 1.78
CA ASN A 78 5.34 4.44 2.80
C ASN A 78 3.92 4.95 2.52
N GLY A 79 3.05 4.92 3.55
CA GLY A 79 1.64 5.30 3.44
C GLY A 79 1.39 6.81 3.53
N LEU A 80 2.41 7.65 3.80
CA LEU A 80 2.25 9.08 3.92
C LEU A 80 2.63 9.80 2.62
N PRO A 81 1.72 10.57 2.01
CA PRO A 81 2.06 11.36 0.82
C PRO A 81 3.18 12.37 1.11
N LYS A 82 4.21 12.37 0.26
CA LYS A 82 5.28 13.37 0.32
C LYS A 82 4.86 14.71 -0.28
N HIS A 83 3.91 14.68 -1.22
CA HIS A 83 3.43 15.88 -1.89
C HIS A 83 1.90 15.94 -1.87
N LEU A 84 1.38 17.04 -1.34
CA LEU A 84 -0.04 17.39 -1.39
C LEU A 84 -0.17 18.65 -2.23
N LEU A 85 -0.98 18.62 -3.27
CA LEU A 85 -1.21 19.72 -4.19
C LEU A 85 -2.69 20.07 -4.22
N SER A 86 -2.99 21.37 -4.23
CA SER A 86 -4.33 21.89 -4.44
C SER A 86 -4.26 23.00 -5.50
N TRP A 87 -5.28 23.04 -6.36
CA TRP A 87 -5.42 24.06 -7.38
C TRP A 87 -6.86 24.54 -7.46
N ASP A 88 -7.06 25.81 -7.18
CA ASP A 88 -8.35 26.48 -7.20
C ASP A 88 -8.32 27.56 -8.27
N ASN A 89 -9.33 27.54 -9.16
CA ASN A 89 -9.50 28.57 -10.17
C ASN A 89 -10.93 29.08 -10.20
N SER A 90 -11.04 30.41 -10.37
CA SER A 90 -12.31 31.08 -10.52
C SER A 90 -12.24 31.98 -11.76
N PHE A 91 -13.22 31.84 -12.62
CA PHE A 91 -13.38 32.64 -13.84
C PHE A 91 -14.74 33.33 -13.82
N THR A 92 -14.75 34.63 -14.08
CA THR A 92 -15.97 35.39 -14.24
C THR A 92 -15.95 36.05 -15.61
N PHE A 93 -17.00 35.81 -16.38
CA PHE A 93 -17.18 36.46 -17.69
C PHE A 93 -18.62 36.93 -17.87
N LYS A 94 -18.80 38.25 -17.90
CA LYS A 94 -20.13 38.89 -17.92
C LYS A 94 -20.97 38.42 -16.70
N ASN A 95 -22.01 37.62 -16.97
CA ASN A 95 -22.94 37.12 -15.97
C ASN A 95 -22.66 35.64 -15.61
N PHE A 96 -21.61 35.03 -16.15
CA PHE A 96 -21.22 33.65 -15.87
C PHE A 96 -20.04 33.59 -14.89
N ASP A 97 -20.14 32.69 -13.95
CA ASP A 97 -19.07 32.32 -13.03
C ASP A 97 -18.76 30.84 -13.19
N LEU A 98 -17.48 30.50 -13.23
CA LEU A 98 -16.98 29.13 -13.22
C LEU A 98 -15.93 28.98 -12.13
N GLY A 99 -16.16 28.05 -11.21
CA GLY A 99 -15.17 27.64 -10.20
C GLY A 99 -14.73 26.20 -10.44
N ILE A 100 -13.45 25.93 -10.34
CA ILE A 100 -12.88 24.58 -10.44
C ILE A 100 -11.90 24.41 -9.30
N THR A 101 -12.12 23.38 -8.47
CA THR A 101 -11.22 22.97 -7.38
C THR A 101 -10.67 21.58 -7.67
N MET A 102 -9.36 21.44 -7.64
CA MET A 102 -8.65 20.19 -7.87
C MET A 102 -7.68 19.92 -6.71
N ARG A 103 -7.46 18.66 -6.40
CA ARG A 103 -6.42 18.24 -5.47
C ARG A 103 -5.75 16.95 -5.87
N GLY A 104 -4.52 16.77 -5.40
CA GLY A 104 -3.76 15.55 -5.59
C GLY A 104 -2.87 15.23 -4.42
N ALA A 105 -2.55 13.95 -4.28
CA ALA A 105 -1.54 13.44 -3.36
C ALA A 105 -0.62 12.50 -4.11
N PHE A 106 0.68 12.62 -3.86
CA PHE A 106 1.70 11.92 -4.63
C PHE A 106 2.82 11.39 -3.74
N ASP A 107 3.50 10.39 -4.27
CA ASP A 107 4.64 9.71 -3.68
C ASP A 107 4.30 9.07 -2.33
N TYR A 108 3.27 8.22 -2.36
CA TYR A 108 2.88 7.36 -1.26
C TYR A 108 2.31 6.05 -1.78
N ASP A 109 2.22 5.07 -0.90
CA ASP A 109 1.74 3.74 -1.19
C ASP A 109 0.53 3.39 -0.31
N ILE A 110 -0.26 2.43 -0.75
CA ILE A 110 -1.43 1.92 -0.06
C ILE A 110 -1.32 0.41 0.05
N LEU A 111 -1.53 -0.14 1.23
CA LEU A 111 -1.73 -1.57 1.39
C LEU A 111 -3.14 -1.93 0.90
N ASN A 112 -3.23 -2.68 -0.20
CA ASN A 112 -4.48 -3.24 -0.68
C ASN A 112 -4.82 -4.51 0.13
N TYR A 113 -5.33 -4.30 1.35
CA TYR A 113 -5.68 -5.36 2.27
C TYR A 113 -6.75 -6.32 1.71
N PRO A 114 -7.81 -5.84 1.02
CA PRO A 114 -8.77 -6.74 0.35
C PRO A 114 -8.11 -7.67 -0.67
N ARG A 115 -7.18 -7.16 -1.50
CA ARG A 115 -6.45 -8.02 -2.44
C ARG A 115 -5.60 -9.05 -1.73
N MET A 116 -4.88 -8.66 -0.69
CA MET A 116 -4.06 -9.57 0.10
C MET A 116 -4.87 -10.76 0.63
N PHE A 117 -6.15 -10.53 0.96
CA PHE A 117 -7.05 -11.54 1.50
C PHE A 117 -7.78 -12.35 0.42
N TYR A 118 -8.40 -11.65 -0.54
CA TYR A 118 -9.33 -12.26 -1.50
C TYR A 118 -8.69 -12.60 -2.86
N GLU A 119 -7.43 -12.28 -3.07
CA GLU A 119 -6.68 -12.68 -4.27
C GLU A 119 -5.86 -13.96 -4.07
N CYS A 120 -5.83 -14.50 -2.84
CA CYS A 120 -5.08 -15.73 -2.54
C CYS A 120 -6.00 -16.95 -2.58
N PRO A 121 -5.76 -17.94 -3.46
CA PRO A 121 -6.63 -19.11 -3.64
C PRO A 121 -6.84 -19.95 -2.38
N VAL A 122 -5.91 -19.95 -1.42
CA VAL A 122 -6.04 -20.62 -0.13
C VAL A 122 -7.33 -20.22 0.64
N ASN A 123 -7.88 -19.04 0.35
CA ASN A 123 -9.11 -18.55 0.96
C ASN A 123 -10.40 -19.03 0.30
N LEU A 124 -10.33 -19.85 -0.75
CA LEU A 124 -11.51 -20.33 -1.47
C LEU A 124 -12.50 -21.05 -0.54
N THR A 125 -12.02 -21.74 0.48
CA THR A 125 -12.86 -22.43 1.47
C THR A 125 -13.53 -21.46 2.47
N ARG A 126 -13.11 -20.21 2.53
CA ARG A 126 -13.60 -19.19 3.48
C ARG A 126 -14.55 -18.18 2.85
N GLY A 127 -14.62 -18.12 1.53
CA GLY A 127 -15.47 -17.16 0.83
C GLY A 127 -15.17 -17.02 -0.66
N ASN A 128 -15.75 -15.99 -1.26
CA ASN A 128 -15.50 -15.67 -2.66
C ASN A 128 -14.13 -15.05 -2.83
N LEU A 129 -13.48 -15.35 -3.95
CA LEU A 129 -12.22 -14.73 -4.38
C LEU A 129 -12.47 -13.59 -5.38
N LEU A 130 -11.51 -12.69 -5.48
CA LEU A 130 -11.44 -11.74 -6.58
C LEU A 130 -11.15 -12.49 -7.89
N ALA A 131 -11.67 -11.99 -9.02
CA ALA A 131 -11.37 -12.57 -10.34
C ALA A 131 -9.86 -12.61 -10.62
N THR A 132 -9.12 -11.61 -10.12
CA THR A 132 -7.66 -11.52 -10.23
C THR A 132 -6.90 -12.65 -9.50
N ALA A 133 -7.56 -13.40 -8.60
CA ALA A 133 -6.94 -14.58 -7.96
C ALA A 133 -6.53 -15.65 -8.99
N TYR A 134 -7.25 -15.69 -10.12
CA TYR A 134 -7.01 -16.66 -11.19
C TYR A 134 -6.12 -16.12 -12.32
N GLU A 135 -5.59 -14.92 -12.15
CA GLU A 135 -4.67 -14.31 -13.10
C GLU A 135 -3.21 -14.64 -12.74
N PRO A 136 -2.36 -14.88 -13.74
CA PRO A 136 -0.92 -15.11 -13.53
C PRO A 136 -0.26 -13.93 -12.84
N LYS A 137 0.55 -14.20 -11.81
CA LYS A 137 1.38 -13.21 -11.15
C LYS A 137 2.72 -13.10 -11.88
N TYR A 138 3.26 -11.90 -11.98
CA TYR A 138 4.49 -11.61 -12.75
C TYR A 138 4.48 -12.19 -14.18
N GLY A 139 3.29 -12.40 -14.77
CA GLY A 139 3.13 -12.99 -16.10
C GLY A 139 3.50 -14.48 -16.20
N LYS A 140 3.61 -15.20 -15.08
CA LYS A 140 4.07 -16.59 -15.03
C LYS A 140 2.97 -17.58 -14.68
N THR A 141 2.53 -17.59 -13.44
CA THR A 141 1.52 -18.54 -12.95
C THR A 141 0.62 -17.92 -11.89
N VAL A 142 -0.48 -18.57 -11.56
CA VAL A 142 -1.36 -18.16 -10.47
C VAL A 142 -0.74 -18.50 -9.11
N LEU A 143 -1.20 -17.84 -8.06
CA LEU A 143 -0.79 -18.19 -6.69
C LEU A 143 -1.21 -19.62 -6.35
N ASN A 144 -0.35 -20.31 -5.61
CA ASN A 144 -0.64 -21.65 -5.11
C ASN A 144 -1.77 -21.60 -4.06
N ASP A 145 -2.68 -22.58 -4.13
CA ASP A 145 -3.81 -22.71 -3.21
C ASP A 145 -3.43 -23.26 -1.83
N GLN A 146 -2.22 -23.77 -1.68
CA GLN A 146 -1.65 -24.23 -0.40
C GLN A 146 -0.74 -23.17 0.26
N GLN A 147 -0.48 -22.05 -0.43
CA GLN A 147 0.35 -21.00 0.14
C GLN A 147 -0.43 -20.24 1.20
N GLU A 148 0.11 -20.18 2.40
CA GLU A 148 -0.45 -19.34 3.46
C GLU A 148 -0.52 -17.87 3.05
N LEU A 149 -1.50 -17.16 3.60
CA LEU A 149 -1.60 -15.73 3.42
C LEU A 149 -0.36 -15.03 3.97
N GLN A 150 0.23 -14.16 3.17
CA GLN A 150 1.46 -13.46 3.51
C GLN A 150 1.30 -11.96 3.29
N TYR A 151 1.80 -11.18 4.24
CA TYR A 151 1.98 -9.74 4.07
C TYR A 151 3.27 -9.49 3.28
N VAL A 152 3.13 -9.14 2.01
CA VAL A 152 4.24 -8.94 1.07
C VAL A 152 4.06 -7.70 0.21
N SER A 153 5.15 -7.19 -0.36
CA SER A 153 5.15 -5.96 -1.15
C SER A 153 4.27 -6.01 -2.41
N TYR A 154 3.90 -7.18 -2.90
CA TYR A 154 2.98 -7.33 -4.03
C TYR A 154 1.63 -6.65 -3.81
N PHE A 155 1.18 -6.57 -2.57
CA PHE A 155 -0.08 -5.92 -2.19
C PHE A 155 0.07 -4.45 -1.79
N ILE A 156 1.26 -3.91 -1.90
CA ILE A 156 1.54 -2.47 -1.72
C ILE A 156 1.45 -1.80 -3.09
N GLU A 157 0.51 -0.89 -3.24
CA GLU A 157 0.19 -0.23 -4.51
C GLU A 157 0.46 1.27 -4.41
N ARG A 158 0.77 1.90 -5.56
CA ARG A 158 0.90 3.36 -5.63
C ARG A 158 -0.43 4.04 -5.36
N GLY A 159 -0.44 4.94 -4.36
CA GLY A 159 -1.63 5.70 -3.96
C GLY A 159 -1.82 7.01 -4.71
N ASN A 160 -0.92 7.37 -5.64
CA ASN A 160 -0.94 8.65 -6.33
C ASN A 160 -2.28 8.94 -7.01
N PHE A 161 -2.81 10.12 -6.79
CA PHE A 161 -4.00 10.56 -7.50
C PHE A 161 -3.99 12.06 -7.77
N TRP A 162 -4.74 12.46 -8.77
CA TRP A 162 -5.16 13.82 -9.06
C TRP A 162 -6.63 13.80 -9.41
N LYS A 163 -7.44 14.61 -8.75
CA LYS A 163 -8.89 14.62 -8.94
C LYS A 163 -9.47 16.03 -8.94
N ILE A 164 -10.60 16.17 -9.62
CA ILE A 164 -11.47 17.33 -9.52
C ILE A 164 -12.42 17.09 -8.34
N ASP A 165 -12.36 17.96 -7.34
CA ASP A 165 -13.26 17.88 -6.19
C ASP A 165 -14.58 18.58 -6.45
N ASN A 166 -14.51 19.74 -7.14
CA ASN A 166 -15.70 20.53 -7.41
C ASN A 166 -15.60 21.29 -8.74
N ILE A 167 -16.71 21.37 -9.44
CA ILE A 167 -16.94 22.28 -10.57
C ILE A 167 -18.23 23.00 -10.28
N THR A 168 -18.18 24.34 -10.19
CA THR A 168 -19.35 25.19 -9.98
C THR A 168 -19.54 26.10 -11.17
N ILE A 169 -20.75 26.15 -11.70
CA ILE A 169 -21.14 27.09 -12.76
C ILE A 169 -22.27 27.93 -12.24
N GLY A 170 -22.09 29.24 -12.25
CA GLY A 170 -23.08 30.22 -11.83
C GLY A 170 -23.50 31.14 -12.99
N TYR A 171 -24.75 31.64 -12.93
CA TYR A 171 -25.23 32.69 -13.82
C TYR A 171 -26.05 33.71 -13.03
N THR A 172 -25.64 34.99 -13.10
CA THR A 172 -26.34 36.09 -12.43
C THR A 172 -27.37 36.69 -13.34
N LEU A 173 -28.67 36.54 -13.02
CA LEU A 173 -29.78 37.22 -13.70
C LEU A 173 -29.80 38.70 -13.24
N LYS A 174 -29.80 39.62 -14.23
CA LYS A 174 -30.14 41.03 -13.96
C LYS A 174 -31.66 41.16 -14.12
N LEU A 175 -32.33 41.37 -13.00
CA LEU A 175 -33.72 41.74 -12.98
C LEU A 175 -33.88 43.24 -13.29
#